data_b788a4fd666ade7adde9fe280eda11bd
#
_entry.id   b788a4fd666ade7adde9fe280eda11bd
#
_cell.length_a   1.000
_cell.length_b   1.000
_cell.length_c   1.000
_cell.angle_alpha   90.00
_cell.angle_beta   90.00
_cell.angle_gamma   90.00
#
_symmetry.space_group_name_H-M   'P 1'
#
loop_
_entity.id
_entity.type
_entity.pdbx_description
1 polymer ?
#
loop_
_entity_poly.entity_id
_entity_poly.type
_entity_poly.pdbx_seq_one_letter_code
_entity_poly.pdbx_strand_id
1 'polypeptide(L)'
;GDDMGTALRWEPSRGGDLFPHLYAFLPARAVRAVHEAPLDAEVPATTQFTHDHSPASDRAAISHHYDVSNDFYKLFLDERMVYSCAYFHHEDDSLEQAQANKLDHICRKLRLKPGGRHLDIGCGWGALVIWAAKHYGVHAHGITLSREQLAEAQARIAAEGLQDRITVELRDYRA
;
A
#
# COMPACT_ATOMS: atom_id res chain seq x y z
N GLY A 1 18.67 -24.35 20.72
CA GLY A 1 18.49 -23.46 21.88
C GLY A 1 17.81 -22.19 21.41
N ASP A 2 16.61 -22.09 21.77
CA ASP A 2 15.54 -21.13 21.69
C ASP A 2 15.98 -19.66 21.74
N ASP A 3 15.76 -18.91 20.67
CA ASP A 3 15.50 -17.49 20.78
C ASP A 3 14.21 -17.15 20.04
N MET A 4 13.12 -17.45 20.73
CA MET A 4 11.78 -16.95 20.39
C MET A 4 11.75 -15.47 20.69
N GLY A 5 11.67 -14.68 19.63
CA GLY A 5 11.72 -13.24 19.63
C GLY A 5 10.89 -12.60 20.73
N THR A 6 11.55 -11.74 21.45
CA THR A 6 10.92 -10.83 22.43
C THR A 6 9.86 -10.01 21.73
N ALA A 7 8.60 -10.29 22.02
CA ALA A 7 7.50 -9.44 21.63
C ALA A 7 7.71 -8.05 22.25
N LEU A 8 8.00 -7.06 21.43
CA LEU A 8 8.09 -5.67 21.86
C LEU A 8 6.74 -5.24 22.41
N ARG A 9 6.65 -5.11 23.73
CA ARG A 9 5.51 -4.52 24.44
C ARG A 9 5.44 -3.04 24.06
N TRP A 10 4.38 -2.65 23.41
CA TRP A 10 4.10 -1.25 23.10
C TRP A 10 3.69 -0.50 24.38
N GLU A 11 4.39 0.58 24.69
CA GLU A 11 3.93 1.57 25.66
C GLU A 11 3.58 2.87 24.92
N PRO A 12 2.38 3.45 25.14
CA PRO A 12 1.99 4.67 24.45
C PRO A 12 2.78 5.86 25.00
N SER A 13 3.74 6.37 24.23
CA SER A 13 4.34 7.66 24.49
C SER A 13 3.37 8.78 24.10
N ARG A 14 3.22 9.77 24.98
CA ARG A 14 2.41 10.97 24.75
C ARG A 14 3.14 11.90 23.77
N GLY A 15 2.81 11.79 22.51
CA GLY A 15 3.35 12.64 21.45
C GLY A 15 3.08 12.00 20.10
N GLY A 16 2.28 12.67 19.27
CA GLY A 16 1.67 12.12 18.08
C GLY A 16 2.61 11.71 16.96
N ASP A 17 3.33 10.63 17.10
CA ASP A 17 4.05 9.99 16.01
C ASP A 17 3.16 9.00 15.28
N LEU A 18 2.80 9.33 14.08
CA LEU A 18 1.92 8.56 13.18
C LEU A 18 2.56 7.26 12.63
N PHE A 19 3.79 6.90 13.01
CA PHE A 19 4.56 5.81 12.40
C PHE A 19 5.07 4.66 13.29
N PRO A 20 4.51 4.30 14.46
CA PRO A 20 5.02 3.16 15.22
C PRO A 20 4.77 1.80 14.54
N HIS A 21 3.87 1.73 13.56
CA HIS A 21 3.45 0.44 12.97
C HIS A 21 4.31 -0.02 11.79
N LEU A 22 5.10 0.86 11.17
CA LEU A 22 5.94 0.49 10.03
C LEU A 22 7.14 -0.38 10.43
N TYR A 23 7.66 -0.19 11.64
CA TYR A 23 8.85 -0.89 12.13
C TYR A 23 8.62 -2.37 12.48
N ALA A 24 7.38 -2.77 12.75
CA ALA A 24 7.06 -4.14 13.16
C ALA A 24 7.20 -5.17 12.04
N PHE A 25 7.31 -4.73 10.78
CA PHE A 25 7.35 -5.62 9.60
C PHE A 25 8.66 -5.58 8.81
N LEU A 26 9.62 -4.76 9.22
CA LEU A 26 10.92 -4.71 8.54
C LEU A 26 11.83 -5.85 9.04
N PRO A 27 12.50 -6.58 8.14
CA PRO A 27 13.52 -7.54 8.56
C PRO A 27 14.61 -6.80 9.35
N ALA A 28 15.19 -7.45 10.35
CA ALA A 28 16.17 -6.86 11.28
C ALA A 28 17.31 -6.09 10.60
N ARG A 29 17.66 -6.46 9.35
CA ARG A 29 18.64 -5.76 8.51
C ARG A 29 18.15 -4.38 8.06
N ALA A 30 16.86 -4.22 7.75
CA ALA A 30 16.28 -2.95 7.32
C ALA A 30 16.11 -2.00 8.50
N VAL A 31 15.72 -2.52 9.67
CA VAL A 31 15.65 -1.75 10.92
C VAL A 31 17.03 -1.17 11.29
N ARG A 32 18.11 -1.95 11.11
CA ARG A 32 19.47 -1.49 11.35
C ARG A 32 19.88 -0.36 10.41
N ALA A 33 19.57 -0.48 9.11
CA ALA A 33 19.89 0.54 8.12
C ALA A 33 19.18 1.88 8.41
N VAL A 34 17.98 1.86 8.98
CA VAL A 34 17.24 3.06 9.37
C VAL A 34 17.83 3.71 10.64
N HIS A 35 18.34 2.90 11.59
CA HIS A 35 18.97 3.39 12.81
C HIS A 35 20.42 3.90 12.62
N GLU A 36 21.11 3.42 11.58
CA GLU A 36 22.49 3.83 11.27
C GLU A 36 22.55 5.00 10.27
N ALA A 37 21.41 5.47 9.75
CA ALA A 37 21.38 6.71 8.99
C ALA A 37 21.77 7.87 9.90
N PRO A 38 22.72 8.75 9.49
CA PRO A 38 23.14 9.86 10.31
C PRO A 38 21.93 10.75 10.61
N LEU A 39 21.68 10.97 11.91
CA LEU A 39 20.61 11.85 12.41
C LEU A 39 20.82 13.33 12.07
N ASP A 40 21.92 13.66 11.40
CA ASP A 40 22.36 15.01 11.07
C ASP A 40 21.95 15.45 9.65
N ALA A 41 21.22 14.62 8.90
CA ALA A 41 20.50 15.13 7.76
C ALA A 41 19.48 16.13 8.31
N GLU A 42 19.79 17.44 8.21
CA GLU A 42 18.83 18.50 8.51
C GLU A 42 17.54 18.15 7.78
N VAL A 43 16.58 17.63 8.54
CA VAL A 43 15.21 17.56 8.07
C VAL A 43 14.86 19.01 7.79
N PRO A 44 14.58 19.41 6.54
CA PRO A 44 14.27 20.78 6.23
C PRO A 44 13.16 21.19 7.18
N ALA A 45 13.41 22.28 7.94
CA ALA A 45 12.51 22.77 8.96
C ALA A 45 11.11 22.74 8.41
N THR A 46 10.33 21.80 8.94
CA THR A 46 8.88 21.74 8.90
C THR A 46 8.27 22.51 7.72
N THR A 47 8.04 21.84 6.61
CA THR A 47 6.88 22.19 5.83
C THR A 47 5.71 22.02 6.80
N GLN A 48 5.25 23.10 7.39
CA GLN A 48 4.00 23.10 8.14
C GLN A 48 2.97 22.66 7.12
N PHE A 49 2.62 21.37 7.16
CA PHE A 49 1.41 20.90 6.49
C PHE A 49 0.27 21.60 7.22
N THR A 50 -0.08 22.78 6.73
CA THR A 50 -1.38 23.37 7.06
C THR A 50 -2.38 22.31 6.68
N HIS A 51 -3.19 21.85 7.63
CA HIS A 51 -4.25 20.86 7.43
C HIS A 51 -5.38 21.43 6.56
N ASP A 52 -5.02 22.12 5.51
CA ASP A 52 -5.92 22.54 4.47
C ASP A 52 -6.06 21.34 3.51
N HIS A 53 -7.06 20.49 3.75
CA HIS A 53 -7.42 19.36 2.89
C HIS A 53 -7.88 19.81 1.50
N SER A 54 -7.16 20.76 0.93
CA SER A 54 -7.36 21.15 -0.46
C SER A 54 -6.83 20.05 -1.39
N PRO A 55 -7.43 19.86 -2.58
CA PRO A 55 -6.95 18.92 -3.58
C PRO A 55 -5.46 19.11 -3.94
N ALA A 56 -4.95 20.34 -3.82
CA ALA A 56 -3.54 20.65 -4.08
C ALA A 56 -2.62 20.20 -2.94
N SER A 57 -3.00 20.45 -1.67
CA SER A 57 -2.20 20.03 -0.52
C SER A 57 -2.18 18.53 -0.35
N ASP A 58 -3.32 17.87 -0.54
CA ASP A 58 -3.41 16.40 -0.49
C ASP A 58 -2.58 15.76 -1.61
N ARG A 59 -2.61 16.32 -2.82
CA ARG A 59 -1.78 15.84 -3.94
C ARG A 59 -0.29 15.99 -3.65
N ALA A 60 0.13 17.13 -3.09
CA ALA A 60 1.52 17.38 -2.72
C ALA A 60 2.00 16.44 -1.61
N ALA A 61 1.18 16.20 -0.59
CA ALA A 61 1.49 15.28 0.50
C ALA A 61 1.61 13.83 0.00
N ILE A 62 0.68 13.39 -0.84
CA ILE A 62 0.70 12.05 -1.42
C ILE A 62 1.88 11.88 -2.37
N SER A 63 2.15 12.84 -3.25
CA SER A 63 3.31 12.82 -4.14
C SER A 63 4.61 12.72 -3.34
N HIS A 64 4.80 13.54 -2.32
CA HIS A 64 5.98 13.49 -1.48
C HIS A 64 6.15 12.14 -0.74
N HIS A 65 5.06 11.53 -0.34
CA HIS A 65 5.10 10.25 0.40
C HIS A 65 5.31 9.04 -0.52
N TYR A 66 4.81 9.08 -1.76
CA TYR A 66 4.87 7.96 -2.71
C TYR A 66 5.88 8.17 -3.86
N ASP A 67 6.57 9.32 -3.94
CA ASP A 67 7.70 9.54 -4.84
C ASP A 67 9.00 8.87 -4.36
N VAL A 68 8.95 8.17 -3.22
CA VAL A 68 9.94 7.13 -2.89
C VAL A 68 9.77 6.03 -3.93
N SER A 69 10.85 5.66 -4.60
CA SER A 69 10.81 4.76 -5.77
C SER A 69 10.05 3.45 -5.51
N ASN A 70 9.39 2.92 -6.51
CA ASN A 70 8.75 1.59 -6.46
C ASN A 70 9.74 0.51 -5.98
N ASP A 71 11.04 0.65 -6.27
CA ASP A 71 12.06 -0.28 -5.82
C ASP A 71 12.22 -0.33 -4.31
N PHE A 72 12.05 0.81 -3.63
CA PHE A 72 12.04 0.83 -2.16
C PHE A 72 10.87 0.01 -1.59
N TYR A 73 9.68 0.18 -2.13
CA TYR A 73 8.50 -0.56 -1.68
C TYR A 73 8.60 -2.06 -1.96
N LYS A 74 9.23 -2.46 -3.07
CA LYS A 74 9.50 -3.86 -3.42
C LYS A 74 10.42 -4.57 -2.41
N LEU A 75 11.15 -3.84 -1.57
CA LEU A 75 12.04 -4.44 -0.56
C LEU A 75 11.27 -5.09 0.60
N PHE A 76 10.05 -4.66 0.88
CA PHE A 76 9.31 -5.10 2.08
C PHE A 76 7.84 -5.43 1.84
N LEU A 77 7.25 -5.01 0.74
CA LEU A 77 5.89 -5.40 0.38
C LEU A 77 5.88 -6.79 -0.27
N ASP A 78 4.69 -7.40 -0.29
CA ASP A 78 4.44 -8.60 -1.06
C ASP A 78 4.59 -8.37 -2.58
N GLU A 79 4.65 -9.43 -3.37
CA GLU A 79 4.78 -9.35 -4.83
C GLU A 79 3.67 -8.53 -5.52
N ARG A 80 2.51 -8.40 -4.85
CA ARG A 80 1.37 -7.61 -5.35
C ARG A 80 1.46 -6.14 -4.95
N MET A 81 2.48 -5.76 -4.19
CA MET A 81 2.69 -4.38 -3.73
C MET A 81 1.50 -3.86 -2.92
N VAL A 82 0.98 -4.66 -2.00
CA VAL A 82 -0.17 -4.25 -1.17
C VAL A 82 0.31 -3.48 0.05
N TYR A 83 0.09 -2.16 0.06
CA TYR A 83 0.53 -1.28 1.14
C TYR A 83 -0.60 -1.00 2.15
N SER A 84 -1.12 -2.07 2.72
CA SER A 84 -2.10 -2.04 3.82
C SER A 84 -2.07 -3.36 4.57
N CYS A 85 -2.65 -3.41 5.79
CA CYS A 85 -2.60 -4.58 6.66
C CYS A 85 -3.05 -5.84 5.93
N ALA A 86 -2.30 -6.93 6.12
CA ALA A 86 -2.63 -8.25 5.60
C ALA A 86 -3.66 -8.95 6.52
N TYR A 87 -4.29 -10.01 6.01
CA TYR A 87 -5.26 -10.80 6.76
C TYR A 87 -4.75 -12.24 6.90
N PHE A 88 -4.14 -12.52 8.04
CA PHE A 88 -3.60 -13.83 8.39
C PHE A 88 -4.73 -14.74 8.86
N HIS A 89 -4.92 -15.88 8.20
CA HIS A 89 -5.84 -16.92 8.66
C HIS A 89 -5.15 -17.83 9.68
N HIS A 90 -3.84 -18.04 9.50
CA HIS A 90 -2.98 -18.85 10.35
C HIS A 90 -1.71 -18.08 10.68
N GLU A 91 -1.08 -18.40 11.82
CA GLU A 91 0.14 -17.72 12.27
C GLU A 91 1.35 -17.96 11.36
N ASP A 92 1.34 -19.07 10.61
CA ASP A 92 2.36 -19.48 9.66
C ASP A 92 2.08 -19.05 8.21
N ASP A 93 1.01 -18.31 7.96
CA ASP A 93 0.76 -17.72 6.64
C ASP A 93 1.92 -16.80 6.24
N SER A 94 2.40 -16.93 5.01
CA SER A 94 3.32 -15.93 4.45
C SER A 94 2.62 -14.60 4.21
N LEU A 95 3.40 -13.52 4.06
CA LEU A 95 2.83 -12.20 3.74
C LEU A 95 2.02 -12.25 2.43
N GLU A 96 2.53 -12.94 1.42
CA GLU A 96 1.86 -13.14 0.12
C GLU A 96 0.51 -13.83 0.29
N GLN A 97 0.47 -14.87 1.13
CA GLN A 97 -0.78 -15.58 1.42
C GLN A 97 -1.76 -14.71 2.19
N ALA A 98 -1.29 -14.01 3.20
CA ALA A 98 -2.12 -13.13 4.02
C ALA A 98 -2.68 -11.94 3.22
N GLN A 99 -1.90 -11.38 2.28
CA GLN A 99 -2.39 -10.35 1.37
C GLN A 99 -3.42 -10.91 0.38
N ALA A 100 -3.21 -12.10 -0.16
CA ALA A 100 -4.19 -12.78 -1.00
C ALA A 100 -5.50 -13.03 -0.24
N ASN A 101 -5.42 -13.51 1.01
CA ASN A 101 -6.57 -13.71 1.89
C ASN A 101 -7.36 -12.40 2.09
N LYS A 102 -6.66 -11.28 2.28
CA LYS A 102 -7.29 -9.96 2.42
C LYS A 102 -8.01 -9.54 1.15
N LEU A 103 -7.37 -9.64 -0.01
CA LEU A 103 -7.96 -9.24 -1.29
C LEU A 103 -9.23 -10.07 -1.57
N ASP A 104 -9.16 -11.37 -1.35
CA ASP A 104 -10.31 -12.28 -1.48
C ASP A 104 -11.42 -11.93 -0.49
N HIS A 105 -11.08 -11.67 0.77
CA HIS A 105 -12.02 -11.27 1.80
C HIS A 105 -12.79 -10.00 1.41
N ILE A 106 -12.11 -8.97 0.88
CA ILE A 106 -12.72 -7.74 0.39
C ILE A 106 -13.70 -8.04 -0.75
N CYS A 107 -13.27 -8.80 -1.75
CA CYS A 107 -14.11 -9.16 -2.89
C CYS A 107 -15.39 -9.91 -2.47
N ARG A 108 -15.27 -10.84 -1.53
CA ARG A 108 -16.43 -11.56 -0.96
C ARG A 108 -17.36 -10.64 -0.18
N LYS A 109 -16.82 -9.73 0.65
CA LYS A 109 -17.63 -8.72 1.37
C LYS A 109 -18.40 -7.82 0.41
N LEU A 110 -17.78 -7.41 -0.68
CA LEU A 110 -18.41 -6.62 -1.74
C LEU A 110 -19.38 -7.45 -2.58
N ARG A 111 -19.44 -8.78 -2.39
CA ARG A 111 -20.28 -9.71 -3.16
C ARG A 111 -20.06 -9.57 -4.67
N LEU A 112 -18.80 -9.40 -5.07
CA LEU A 112 -18.46 -9.26 -6.49
C LEU A 112 -18.92 -10.47 -7.31
N LYS A 113 -19.42 -10.21 -8.50
CA LYS A 113 -19.92 -11.24 -9.44
C LYS A 113 -19.38 -10.96 -10.84
N PRO A 114 -19.20 -12.00 -11.67
CA PRO A 114 -18.76 -11.84 -13.04
C PRO A 114 -19.62 -10.83 -13.82
N GLY A 115 -18.97 -9.94 -14.58
CA GLY A 115 -19.62 -8.85 -15.33
C GLY A 115 -20.00 -7.64 -14.46
N GLY A 116 -19.88 -7.72 -13.15
CA GLY A 116 -20.09 -6.58 -12.24
C GLY A 116 -19.07 -5.47 -12.43
N ARG A 117 -19.34 -4.31 -11.84
CA ARG A 117 -18.43 -3.14 -11.83
C ARG A 117 -17.89 -2.90 -10.43
N HIS A 118 -16.59 -2.60 -10.33
CA HIS A 118 -15.90 -2.31 -9.09
C HIS A 118 -15.10 -1.01 -9.22
N LEU A 119 -15.22 -0.12 -8.23
CA LEU A 119 -14.41 1.09 -8.11
C LEU A 119 -13.49 0.95 -6.90
N ASP A 120 -12.21 1.21 -7.10
CA ASP A 120 -11.18 1.25 -6.05
C ASP A 120 -10.59 2.67 -5.94
N ILE A 121 -10.92 3.36 -4.87
CA ILE A 121 -10.45 4.72 -4.59
C ILE A 121 -9.17 4.62 -3.77
N GLY A 122 -8.05 5.08 -4.35
CA GLY A 122 -6.73 4.87 -3.78
C GLY A 122 -6.20 3.47 -4.11
N CYS A 123 -6.29 3.07 -5.37
CA CYS A 123 -5.97 1.71 -5.83
C CYS A 123 -4.48 1.33 -5.70
N GLY A 124 -3.61 2.26 -5.32
CA GLY A 124 -2.19 2.01 -5.20
C GLY A 124 -1.60 1.45 -6.51
N TRP A 125 -0.83 0.40 -6.42
CA TRP A 125 -0.22 -0.30 -7.56
C TRP A 125 -1.17 -1.32 -8.23
N GLY A 126 -2.48 -1.22 -7.97
CA GLY A 126 -3.51 -1.95 -8.68
C GLY A 126 -3.83 -3.36 -8.14
N ALA A 127 -3.33 -3.74 -6.98
CA ALA A 127 -3.47 -5.11 -6.47
C ALA A 127 -4.93 -5.56 -6.37
N LEU A 128 -5.83 -4.74 -5.79
CA LEU A 128 -7.23 -5.12 -5.61
C LEU A 128 -8.01 -5.15 -6.94
N VAL A 129 -7.80 -4.18 -7.82
CA VAL A 129 -8.48 -4.17 -9.14
C VAL A 129 -8.05 -5.36 -10.01
N ILE A 130 -6.75 -5.74 -9.96
CA ILE A 130 -6.22 -6.91 -10.66
C ILE A 130 -6.82 -8.19 -10.06
N TRP A 131 -6.80 -8.34 -8.75
CA TRP A 131 -7.36 -9.49 -8.05
C TRP A 131 -8.84 -9.67 -8.37
N ALA A 132 -9.63 -8.59 -8.26
CA ALA A 132 -11.06 -8.60 -8.51
C ALA A 132 -11.40 -8.97 -9.96
N ALA A 133 -10.70 -8.41 -10.94
CA ALA A 133 -10.92 -8.74 -12.34
C ALA A 133 -10.53 -10.19 -12.66
N LYS A 134 -9.38 -10.65 -12.13
CA LYS A 134 -8.83 -11.99 -12.40
C LYS A 134 -9.67 -13.10 -11.77
N HIS A 135 -10.04 -12.96 -10.49
CA HIS A 135 -10.68 -14.01 -9.71
C HIS A 135 -12.21 -13.93 -9.68
N TYR A 136 -12.76 -12.73 -9.85
CA TYR A 136 -14.21 -12.50 -9.78
C TYR A 136 -14.83 -12.06 -11.11
N GLY A 137 -14.02 -11.84 -12.16
CA GLY A 137 -14.50 -11.54 -13.51
C GLY A 137 -15.22 -10.21 -13.63
N VAL A 138 -14.94 -9.25 -12.76
CA VAL A 138 -15.54 -7.91 -12.79
C VAL A 138 -14.81 -6.99 -13.76
N HIS A 139 -15.47 -5.88 -14.14
CA HIS A 139 -14.83 -4.71 -14.71
C HIS A 139 -14.43 -3.76 -13.57
N ALA A 140 -13.14 -3.50 -13.42
CA ALA A 140 -12.64 -2.69 -12.33
C ALA A 140 -12.13 -1.34 -12.82
N HIS A 141 -12.38 -0.31 -12.02
CA HIS A 141 -11.85 1.03 -12.22
C HIS A 141 -11.08 1.46 -10.98
N GLY A 142 -9.81 1.76 -11.12
CA GLY A 142 -8.95 2.24 -10.04
C GLY A 142 -8.61 3.71 -10.22
N ILE A 143 -8.55 4.46 -9.14
CA ILE A 143 -8.04 5.84 -9.16
C ILE A 143 -6.92 6.00 -8.12
N THR A 144 -5.91 6.77 -8.47
CA THR A 144 -4.78 7.11 -7.59
C THR A 144 -4.35 8.55 -7.81
N LEU A 145 -3.62 9.13 -6.86
CA LEU A 145 -3.02 10.46 -6.97
C LEU A 145 -1.51 10.41 -7.28
N SER A 146 -0.89 9.22 -7.28
CA SER A 146 0.53 9.02 -7.58
C SER A 146 0.74 8.58 -9.02
N ARG A 147 1.63 9.30 -9.75
CA ARG A 147 2.03 8.94 -11.12
C ARG A 147 2.83 7.64 -11.16
N GLU A 148 3.68 7.41 -10.17
CA GLU A 148 4.47 6.19 -10.04
C GLU A 148 3.59 4.96 -9.82
N GLN A 149 2.58 5.08 -8.95
CA GLN A 149 1.59 4.02 -8.75
C GLN A 149 0.79 3.74 -10.01
N LEU A 150 0.34 4.79 -10.72
CA LEU A 150 -0.41 4.65 -11.97
C LEU A 150 0.41 3.89 -13.03
N ALA A 151 1.66 4.30 -13.25
CA ALA A 151 2.53 3.67 -14.24
C ALA A 151 2.77 2.19 -13.95
N GLU A 152 3.10 1.85 -12.70
CA GLU A 152 3.31 0.47 -12.28
C GLU A 152 2.00 -0.35 -12.35
N ALA A 153 0.85 0.21 -11.93
CA ALA A 153 -0.44 -0.46 -12.04
C ALA A 153 -0.77 -0.79 -13.50
N GLN A 154 -0.57 0.15 -14.43
CA GLN A 154 -0.79 -0.07 -15.86
C GLN A 154 0.12 -1.17 -16.42
N ALA A 155 1.40 -1.17 -16.04
CA ALA A 155 2.35 -2.20 -16.47
C ALA A 155 1.92 -3.60 -15.98
N ARG A 156 1.47 -3.70 -14.72
CA ARG A 156 1.01 -4.96 -14.11
C ARG A 156 -0.30 -5.46 -14.74
N ILE A 157 -1.25 -4.55 -15.01
CA ILE A 157 -2.50 -4.88 -15.71
C ILE A 157 -2.20 -5.42 -17.12
N ALA A 158 -1.23 -4.80 -17.82
CA ALA A 158 -0.81 -5.27 -19.14
C ALA A 158 -0.13 -6.65 -19.09
N ALA A 159 0.74 -6.87 -18.09
CA ALA A 159 1.40 -8.17 -17.90
C ALA A 159 0.40 -9.32 -17.61
N GLU A 160 -0.72 -9.02 -16.95
CA GLU A 160 -1.79 -9.97 -16.68
C GLU A 160 -2.82 -10.10 -17.85
N GLY A 161 -2.70 -9.27 -18.90
CA GLY A 161 -3.63 -9.30 -20.05
C GLY A 161 -5.04 -8.84 -19.70
N LEU A 162 -5.18 -7.91 -18.73
CA LEU A 162 -6.47 -7.48 -18.17
C LEU A 162 -6.92 -6.09 -18.63
N GLN A 163 -6.30 -5.52 -19.69
CA GLN A 163 -6.57 -4.15 -20.16
C GLN A 163 -8.03 -3.93 -20.58
N ASP A 164 -8.70 -4.99 -21.05
CA ASP A 164 -10.11 -4.93 -21.47
C ASP A 164 -11.07 -4.88 -20.26
N ARG A 165 -10.59 -5.17 -19.07
CA ARG A 165 -11.41 -5.26 -17.85
C ARG A 165 -11.06 -4.22 -16.80
N ILE A 166 -9.84 -3.67 -16.86
CA ILE A 166 -9.34 -2.76 -15.83
C ILE A 166 -8.92 -1.44 -16.46
N THR A 167 -9.44 -0.35 -15.89
CA THR A 167 -8.97 1.00 -16.18
C THR A 167 -8.39 1.60 -14.90
N VAL A 168 -7.25 2.27 -14.97
CA VAL A 168 -6.68 3.06 -13.86
C VAL A 168 -6.38 4.48 -14.31
N GLU A 169 -6.69 5.46 -13.45
CA GLU A 169 -6.56 6.88 -13.75
C GLU A 169 -5.86 7.64 -12.63
N LEU A 170 -5.13 8.68 -13.03
CA LEU A 170 -4.64 9.70 -12.11
C LEU A 170 -5.77 10.69 -11.83
N ARG A 171 -6.53 10.45 -10.76
CA ARG A 171 -7.74 11.20 -10.48
C ARG A 171 -8.00 11.37 -8.99
N ASP A 172 -8.41 12.57 -8.60
CA ASP A 172 -9.00 12.83 -7.30
C ASP A 172 -10.48 12.41 -7.31
N TYR A 173 -10.92 11.69 -6.28
CA TYR A 173 -12.30 11.22 -6.19
C TYR A 173 -13.32 12.36 -6.04
N ARG A 174 -12.85 13.57 -5.73
CA ARG A 174 -13.67 14.80 -5.60
C ARG A 174 -13.87 15.51 -6.93
N ALA A 175 -13.19 15.07 -8.01
CA ALA A 175 -13.20 15.71 -9.33
C ALA A 175 -14.24 15.07 -10.27
#